data_428e8d1f55d5e62846878b0b58282422
#
_entry.id   428e8d1f55d5e62846878b0b58282422
#
_cell.length_a   1.000
_cell.length_b   1.000
_cell.length_c   1.000
_cell.angle_alpha   90.00
_cell.angle_beta   90.00
_cell.angle_gamma   90.00
#
_symmetry.space_group_name_H-M   'P 1'
#
loop_
_entity.id
_entity.type
_entity.pdbx_description
1 polymer ?
#
loop_
_entity_poly.entity_id
_entity_poly.type
_entity_poly.pdbx_seq_one_letter_code
_entity_poly.pdbx_strand_id
1 'polypeptide(L)'
;VTGPTGSGKSTTLAAMIDYLNCNKHHHILTIEDPIEFVHESKKCLVNQREVHRDTLGFSEALRSALREDPDVILVGEMRDLETIRLALTAAETGHLVFGTLHTTSAAKTIDRIVDVFPAQEKSMIRSMLSESLHAVVSQALLKKVGGGRVAAHEIMMGTPAIRNLIREDKVAQMYSSIQTGGSLXXVLNAFKTPFFRCGLRTADSRQDQR
;
A
#
# COMPACT_ATOMS: atom_id res chain seq x y z
N VAL A 1 1.30 2.78 0.40
CA VAL A 1 1.29 3.98 -0.47
C VAL A 1 0.65 5.12 0.31
N THR A 2 1.28 6.31 0.31
CA THR A 2 0.81 7.42 1.13
C THR A 2 0.78 8.73 0.32
N GLY A 3 0.07 9.72 0.85
CA GLY A 3 -0.09 11.03 0.20
C GLY A 3 -1.47 11.61 0.48
N PRO A 4 -1.68 12.91 0.20
CA PRO A 4 -2.97 13.53 0.42
C PRO A 4 -4.08 12.92 -0.45
N THR A 5 -5.31 13.21 -0.10
CA THR A 5 -6.47 12.82 -0.91
C THR A 5 -6.31 13.39 -2.33
N GLY A 6 -6.60 12.58 -3.32
CA GLY A 6 -6.46 12.97 -4.74
C GLY A 6 -5.02 12.92 -5.26
N SER A 7 -4.06 12.35 -4.52
CA SER A 7 -2.68 12.21 -5.02
C SER A 7 -2.48 11.03 -5.98
N GLY A 8 -3.53 10.23 -6.22
CA GLY A 8 -3.49 9.09 -7.15
C GLY A 8 -3.05 7.76 -6.51
N LYS A 9 -3.16 7.62 -5.18
CA LYS A 9 -2.81 6.38 -4.46
C LYS A 9 -3.53 5.16 -5.02
N SER A 10 -4.86 5.27 -5.19
CA SER A 10 -5.70 4.18 -5.69
C SER A 10 -5.29 3.76 -7.11
N THR A 11 -4.97 4.73 -7.97
CA THR A 11 -4.49 4.46 -9.33
C THR A 11 -3.16 3.69 -9.30
N THR A 12 -2.24 4.10 -8.42
CA THR A 12 -0.94 3.43 -8.27
C THR A 12 -1.13 2.00 -7.75
N LEU A 13 -1.98 1.81 -6.73
CA LEU A 13 -2.27 0.48 -6.18
C LEU A 13 -2.98 -0.40 -7.22
N ALA A 14 -3.95 0.16 -7.95
CA ALA A 14 -4.64 -0.59 -9.01
C ALA A 14 -3.64 -1.08 -10.07
N ALA A 15 -2.67 -0.25 -10.44
CA ALA A 15 -1.62 -0.64 -11.39
C ALA A 15 -0.72 -1.76 -10.82
N MET A 16 -0.40 -1.71 -9.53
CA MET A 16 0.39 -2.78 -8.87
C MET A 16 -0.39 -4.09 -8.83
N ILE A 17 -1.68 -4.04 -8.45
CA ILE A 17 -2.57 -5.22 -8.43
C ILE A 17 -2.70 -5.80 -9.84
N ASP A 18 -2.94 -4.95 -10.84
CA ASP A 18 -3.08 -5.41 -12.23
C ASP A 18 -1.78 -6.04 -12.75
N TYR A 19 -0.62 -5.49 -12.38
CA TYR A 19 0.67 -6.08 -12.72
C TYR A 19 0.81 -7.50 -12.16
N LEU A 20 0.46 -7.69 -10.88
CA LEU A 20 0.49 -9.02 -10.26
C LEU A 20 -0.49 -9.96 -10.95
N ASN A 21 -1.71 -9.50 -11.20
CA ASN A 21 -2.80 -10.25 -11.84
C ASN A 21 -2.44 -10.72 -13.25
N CYS A 22 -1.62 -9.95 -13.97
CA CYS A 22 -1.17 -10.31 -15.32
C CYS A 22 0.04 -11.26 -15.32
N ASN A 23 0.84 -11.28 -14.24
CA ASN A 23 2.17 -11.90 -14.25
C ASN A 23 2.37 -13.04 -13.25
N LYS A 24 1.49 -13.16 -12.23
CA LYS A 24 1.61 -14.16 -11.16
C LYS A 24 0.37 -15.04 -11.10
N HIS A 25 0.46 -16.15 -10.37
CA HIS A 25 -0.65 -17.05 -10.08
C HIS A 25 -0.88 -17.01 -8.58
N HIS A 26 -1.60 -15.99 -8.12
CA HIS A 26 -1.81 -15.68 -6.70
C HIS A 26 -3.31 -15.54 -6.41
N HIS A 27 -3.67 -15.67 -5.15
CA HIS A 27 -4.96 -15.23 -4.63
C HIS A 27 -4.79 -13.80 -4.11
N ILE A 28 -5.44 -12.83 -4.74
CA ILE A 28 -5.41 -11.41 -4.37
C ILE A 28 -6.76 -11.06 -3.75
N LEU A 29 -6.73 -10.54 -2.52
CA LEU A 29 -7.93 -10.10 -1.83
C LEU A 29 -7.83 -8.60 -1.54
N THR A 30 -8.82 -7.81 -1.96
CA THR A 30 -8.85 -6.38 -1.66
C THR A 30 -10.01 -6.05 -0.73
N ILE A 31 -9.79 -5.08 0.16
CA ILE A 31 -10.78 -4.53 1.09
C ILE A 31 -10.76 -3.01 0.88
N GLU A 32 -11.84 -2.45 0.37
CA GLU A 32 -11.88 -1.05 -0.11
C GLU A 32 -13.15 -0.33 0.36
N ASP A 33 -13.13 1.00 0.41
CA ASP A 33 -14.26 1.84 0.82
C ASP A 33 -14.25 3.17 0.04
N PRO A 34 -14.92 3.20 -1.14
CA PRO A 34 -15.46 2.09 -1.94
C PRO A 34 -14.42 1.49 -2.90
N ILE A 35 -14.80 0.48 -3.68
CA ILE A 35 -13.99 -0.05 -4.78
C ILE A 35 -13.92 1.01 -5.89
N GLU A 36 -12.71 1.53 -6.14
CA GLU A 36 -12.49 2.54 -7.20
C GLU A 36 -12.17 1.89 -8.56
N PHE A 37 -11.48 0.76 -8.56
CA PHE A 37 -11.08 0.04 -9.78
C PHE A 37 -11.51 -1.42 -9.69
N VAL A 38 -12.19 -1.90 -10.72
CA VAL A 38 -12.61 -3.30 -10.79
C VAL A 38 -11.53 -4.12 -11.50
N HIS A 39 -11.11 -5.20 -10.86
CA HIS A 39 -10.11 -6.13 -11.40
C HIS A 39 -10.79 -7.45 -11.81
N GLU A 40 -10.80 -7.75 -13.09
CA GLU A 40 -11.17 -9.08 -13.57
C GLU A 40 -10.02 -10.05 -13.28
N SER A 41 -10.33 -11.27 -12.82
CA SER A 41 -9.31 -12.30 -12.63
C SER A 41 -8.68 -12.66 -13.98
N LYS A 42 -7.34 -12.65 -14.04
CA LYS A 42 -6.55 -13.01 -15.22
C LYS A 42 -5.74 -14.28 -14.89
N LYS A 43 -4.48 -14.12 -14.47
CA LYS A 43 -3.67 -15.24 -13.95
C LYS A 43 -3.90 -15.46 -12.46
N CYS A 44 -4.33 -14.41 -11.75
CA CYS A 44 -4.65 -14.47 -10.32
C CYS A 44 -6.15 -14.66 -10.12
N LEU A 45 -6.53 -15.26 -8.99
CA LEU A 45 -7.88 -15.16 -8.47
C LEU A 45 -7.98 -13.82 -7.74
N VAL A 46 -8.89 -12.93 -8.14
CA VAL A 46 -9.06 -11.62 -7.50
C VAL A 46 -10.43 -11.54 -6.86
N ASN A 47 -10.45 -11.37 -5.53
CA ASN A 47 -11.67 -11.15 -4.75
C ASN A 47 -11.63 -9.73 -4.17
N GLN A 48 -12.60 -8.90 -4.52
CA GLN A 48 -12.70 -7.52 -4.02
C GLN A 48 -13.90 -7.41 -3.08
N ARG A 49 -13.66 -6.83 -1.91
CA ARG A 49 -14.68 -6.59 -0.88
C ARG A 49 -14.84 -5.09 -0.63
N GLU A 50 -16.06 -4.62 -0.70
CA GLU A 50 -16.40 -3.24 -0.38
C GLU A 50 -16.96 -3.17 1.04
N VAL A 51 -16.41 -2.27 1.84
CA VAL A 51 -16.89 -2.02 3.21
C VAL A 51 -18.33 -1.50 3.15
N HIS A 52 -19.15 -1.92 4.08
CA HIS A 52 -20.59 -1.65 4.20
C HIS A 52 -21.47 -2.35 3.16
N ARG A 53 -20.91 -2.92 2.10
CA ARG A 53 -21.66 -3.74 1.13
C ARG A 53 -21.38 -5.23 1.33
N ASP A 54 -20.13 -5.62 1.37
CA ASP A 54 -19.68 -7.01 1.43
C ASP A 54 -19.13 -7.40 2.80
N THR A 55 -18.79 -6.42 3.64
CA THR A 55 -18.22 -6.60 4.96
C THR A 55 -18.57 -5.41 5.87
N LEU A 56 -18.51 -5.62 7.18
CA LEU A 56 -18.87 -4.61 8.17
C LEU A 56 -17.77 -3.53 8.33
N GLY A 57 -16.51 -3.90 8.10
CA GLY A 57 -15.39 -2.99 8.25
C GLY A 57 -14.08 -3.60 7.79
N PHE A 58 -13.03 -2.80 7.83
CA PHE A 58 -11.67 -3.24 7.43
C PHE A 58 -11.15 -4.35 8.33
N SER A 59 -11.29 -4.22 9.65
CA SER A 59 -10.78 -5.20 10.61
C SER A 59 -11.49 -6.55 10.49
N GLU A 60 -12.82 -6.55 10.34
CA GLU A 60 -13.61 -7.78 10.18
C GLU A 60 -13.22 -8.50 8.89
N ALA A 61 -13.13 -7.75 7.80
CA ALA A 61 -12.73 -8.31 6.50
C ALA A 61 -11.31 -8.88 6.54
N LEU A 62 -10.37 -8.15 7.16
CA LEU A 62 -8.96 -8.59 7.25
C LEU A 62 -8.80 -9.81 8.14
N ARG A 63 -9.55 -9.88 9.26
CA ARG A 63 -9.57 -11.04 10.15
C ARG A 63 -10.08 -12.29 9.42
N SER A 64 -11.10 -12.12 8.57
CA SER A 64 -11.64 -13.20 7.72
C SER A 64 -10.64 -13.59 6.64
N ALA A 65 -10.05 -12.59 5.97
CA ALA A 65 -9.09 -12.77 4.88
C ALA A 65 -7.92 -13.70 5.28
N LEU A 66 -7.41 -13.57 6.50
CA LEU A 66 -6.30 -14.39 7.01
C LEU A 66 -6.62 -15.90 7.07
N ARG A 67 -7.89 -16.30 6.89
CA ARG A 67 -8.32 -17.69 6.86
C ARG A 67 -8.60 -18.20 5.45
N GLU A 68 -8.42 -17.35 4.44
CA GLU A 68 -8.75 -17.65 3.04
C GLU A 68 -7.51 -17.94 2.19
N ASP A 69 -6.35 -17.98 2.84
CA ASP A 69 -5.05 -18.27 2.22
C ASP A 69 -4.73 -17.34 1.03
N PRO A 70 -4.86 -16.01 1.18
CA PRO A 70 -4.48 -15.10 0.11
C PRO A 70 -2.96 -14.94 0.06
N ASP A 71 -2.39 -14.79 -1.12
CA ASP A 71 -0.97 -14.40 -1.27
C ASP A 71 -0.79 -12.89 -1.10
N VAL A 72 -1.80 -12.12 -1.54
CA VAL A 72 -1.73 -10.66 -1.59
C VAL A 72 -3.01 -10.08 -0.99
N ILE A 73 -2.86 -9.13 -0.06
CA ILE A 73 -3.98 -8.42 0.56
C ILE A 73 -3.82 -6.92 0.28
N LEU A 74 -4.86 -6.26 -0.22
CA LEU A 74 -4.89 -4.80 -0.30
C LEU A 74 -5.89 -4.26 0.72
N VAL A 75 -5.42 -3.40 1.61
CA VAL A 75 -6.23 -2.67 2.60
C VAL A 75 -6.34 -1.23 2.11
N GLY A 76 -7.53 -0.85 1.66
CA GLY A 76 -7.78 0.45 1.03
C GLY A 76 -7.36 1.63 1.89
N GLU A 77 -7.59 1.54 3.21
CA GLU A 77 -7.13 2.55 4.15
C GLU A 77 -6.85 1.96 5.54
N MET A 78 -5.72 2.36 6.13
CA MET A 78 -5.32 1.95 7.48
C MET A 78 -5.47 3.15 8.42
N ARG A 79 -6.64 3.27 9.08
CA ARG A 79 -6.96 4.42 9.96
C ARG A 79 -6.83 4.09 11.44
N ASP A 80 -7.19 2.88 11.82
CA ASP A 80 -7.36 2.48 13.22
C ASP A 80 -6.32 1.44 13.64
N LEU A 81 -6.12 1.34 14.94
CA LEU A 81 -5.14 0.46 15.58
C LEU A 81 -5.36 -1.01 15.18
N GLU A 82 -6.61 -1.46 15.17
CA GLU A 82 -6.92 -2.88 14.92
C GLU A 82 -6.59 -3.27 13.47
N THR A 83 -6.99 -2.44 12.51
CA THR A 83 -6.70 -2.67 11.09
C THR A 83 -5.18 -2.70 10.86
N ILE A 84 -4.44 -1.75 11.46
CA ILE A 84 -2.98 -1.69 11.33
C ILE A 84 -2.33 -2.93 11.95
N ARG A 85 -2.77 -3.36 13.14
CA ARG A 85 -2.26 -4.56 13.82
C ARG A 85 -2.45 -5.80 12.95
N LEU A 86 -3.65 -5.98 12.41
CA LEU A 86 -3.98 -7.15 11.56
C LEU A 86 -3.15 -7.13 10.27
N ALA A 87 -2.95 -5.94 9.67
CA ALA A 87 -2.13 -5.79 8.46
C ALA A 87 -0.66 -6.16 8.72
N LEU A 88 -0.11 -5.73 9.87
CA LEU A 88 1.25 -6.09 10.29
C LEU A 88 1.36 -7.59 10.54
N THR A 89 0.38 -8.19 11.23
CA THR A 89 0.34 -9.63 11.48
C THR A 89 0.29 -10.41 10.16
N ALA A 90 -0.55 -9.98 9.21
CA ALA A 90 -0.62 -10.58 7.88
C ALA A 90 0.75 -10.54 7.18
N ALA A 91 1.43 -9.40 7.24
CA ALA A 91 2.75 -9.23 6.62
C ALA A 91 3.81 -10.13 7.28
N GLU A 92 3.78 -10.28 8.61
CA GLU A 92 4.69 -11.18 9.34
C GLU A 92 4.46 -12.65 9.03
N THR A 93 3.19 -13.02 8.74
CA THR A 93 2.84 -14.42 8.44
C THR A 93 3.01 -14.77 6.96
N GLY A 94 3.60 -13.86 6.17
CA GLY A 94 4.06 -14.19 4.82
C GLY A 94 3.25 -13.59 3.67
N HIS A 95 2.16 -12.88 3.99
CA HIS A 95 1.32 -12.25 2.96
C HIS A 95 1.96 -10.96 2.45
N LEU A 96 1.82 -10.65 1.17
CA LEU A 96 2.19 -9.33 0.64
C LEU A 96 1.02 -8.37 0.91
N VAL A 97 1.23 -7.42 1.80
CA VAL A 97 0.17 -6.48 2.19
C VAL A 97 0.41 -5.10 1.58
N PHE A 98 -0.55 -4.61 0.81
CA PHE A 98 -0.61 -3.23 0.34
C PHE A 98 -1.58 -2.44 1.23
N GLY A 99 -1.20 -1.23 1.64
CA GLY A 99 -2.09 -0.37 2.40
C GLY A 99 -1.92 1.09 2.06
N THR A 100 -2.91 1.91 2.40
CA THR A 100 -2.78 3.37 2.23
C THR A 100 -2.85 4.11 3.57
N LEU A 101 -2.14 5.23 3.60
CA LEU A 101 -2.21 6.23 4.67
C LEU A 101 -2.23 7.63 4.05
N HIS A 102 -2.42 8.66 4.89
CA HIS A 102 -2.53 10.05 4.44
C HIS A 102 -1.38 10.94 4.92
N THR A 103 -0.20 10.36 5.08
CA THR A 103 1.00 11.12 5.46
C THR A 103 1.65 11.76 4.24
N THR A 104 2.46 12.79 4.48
CA THR A 104 3.08 13.61 3.42
C THR A 104 4.51 13.21 3.09
N SER A 105 5.09 12.24 3.81
CA SER A 105 6.43 11.72 3.53
C SER A 105 6.55 10.27 3.98
N ALA A 106 7.51 9.56 3.42
CA ALA A 106 7.75 8.15 3.73
C ALA A 106 8.17 7.96 5.20
N ALA A 107 9.05 8.82 5.70
CA ALA A 107 9.51 8.73 7.10
C ALA A 107 8.37 8.97 8.08
N LYS A 108 7.53 10.02 7.85
CA LYS A 108 6.35 10.31 8.70
C LYS A 108 5.33 9.16 8.70
N THR A 109 5.33 8.32 7.68
CA THR A 109 4.44 7.17 7.62
C THR A 109 4.77 6.18 8.73
N ILE A 110 6.06 5.99 9.01
CA ILE A 110 6.52 5.11 10.09
C ILE A 110 5.99 5.61 11.44
N ASP A 111 6.19 6.90 11.73
CA ASP A 111 5.67 7.52 12.97
C ASP A 111 4.15 7.33 13.06
N ARG A 112 3.43 7.61 11.98
CA ARG A 112 1.97 7.53 11.97
C ARG A 112 1.46 6.12 12.28
N ILE A 113 2.14 5.09 11.75
CA ILE A 113 1.78 3.69 12.04
C ILE A 113 2.02 3.37 13.53
N VAL A 114 3.18 3.78 14.05
CA VAL A 114 3.58 3.48 15.43
C VAL A 114 2.72 4.27 16.44
N ASP A 115 2.38 5.51 16.11
CA ASP A 115 1.72 6.44 17.05
C ASP A 115 0.27 6.08 17.36
N VAL A 116 -0.39 5.24 16.59
CA VAL A 116 -1.74 4.77 16.94
C VAL A 116 -1.72 3.78 18.11
N PHE A 117 -0.55 3.22 18.44
CA PHE A 117 -0.40 2.20 19.48
C PHE A 117 -0.07 2.81 20.85
N PRO A 118 -0.51 2.16 21.95
CA PRO A 118 -0.10 2.56 23.30
C PRO A 118 1.43 2.50 23.46
N ALA A 119 1.95 3.33 24.37
CA ALA A 119 3.40 3.45 24.58
C ALA A 119 4.10 2.11 24.83
N GLN A 120 3.44 1.21 25.56
CA GLN A 120 3.98 -0.10 25.93
C GLN A 120 4.19 -1.02 24.72
N GLU A 121 3.45 -0.78 23.63
CA GLU A 121 3.47 -1.63 22.44
C GLU A 121 4.37 -1.07 21.32
N LYS A 122 4.72 0.22 21.39
CA LYS A 122 5.44 0.90 20.29
C LYS A 122 6.73 0.20 19.89
N SER A 123 7.52 -0.27 20.86
CA SER A 123 8.77 -0.98 20.60
C SER A 123 8.54 -2.29 19.81
N MET A 124 7.52 -3.05 20.20
CA MET A 124 7.13 -4.27 19.50
C MET A 124 6.68 -3.96 18.06
N ILE A 125 5.84 -2.93 17.90
CA ILE A 125 5.33 -2.52 16.58
C ILE A 125 6.48 -2.06 15.67
N ARG A 126 7.48 -1.34 16.21
CA ARG A 126 8.68 -0.97 15.44
C ARG A 126 9.45 -2.20 14.97
N SER A 127 9.58 -3.20 15.84
CA SER A 127 10.26 -4.45 15.48
C SER A 127 9.51 -5.15 14.32
N MET A 128 8.19 -5.37 14.48
CA MET A 128 7.34 -5.98 13.45
C MET A 128 7.46 -5.24 12.11
N LEU A 129 7.33 -3.90 12.17
CA LEU A 129 7.40 -3.05 10.98
C LEU A 129 8.78 -3.11 10.33
N SER A 130 9.85 -3.11 11.15
CA SER A 130 11.23 -3.18 10.63
C SER A 130 11.50 -4.48 9.86
N GLU A 131 10.84 -5.56 10.24
CA GLU A 131 11.04 -6.87 9.60
C GLU A 131 10.15 -7.04 8.36
N SER A 132 8.89 -6.59 8.42
CA SER A 132 7.91 -6.81 7.37
C SER A 132 7.89 -5.73 6.28
N LEU A 133 8.35 -4.49 6.57
CA LEU A 133 8.23 -3.38 5.62
C LEU A 133 9.10 -3.57 4.38
N HIS A 134 8.48 -3.59 3.20
CA HIS A 134 9.20 -3.63 1.91
C HIS A 134 9.48 -2.22 1.38
N ALA A 135 8.49 -1.36 1.34
CA ALA A 135 8.67 0.01 0.85
C ALA A 135 7.54 0.92 1.31
N VAL A 136 7.83 2.22 1.36
CA VAL A 136 6.82 3.27 1.46
C VAL A 136 6.94 4.16 0.23
N VAL A 137 5.82 4.33 -0.49
CA VAL A 137 5.73 5.22 -1.66
C VAL A 137 4.87 6.42 -1.27
N SER A 138 5.49 7.56 -1.04
CA SER A 138 4.78 8.82 -0.77
C SER A 138 4.58 9.55 -2.09
N GLN A 139 3.34 9.97 -2.38
CA GLN A 139 2.95 10.42 -3.71
C GLN A 139 2.23 11.77 -3.66
N ALA A 140 2.62 12.67 -4.54
CA ALA A 140 1.94 13.94 -4.78
C ALA A 140 1.71 14.13 -6.28
N LEU A 141 0.61 14.78 -6.66
CA LEU A 141 0.33 15.12 -8.06
C LEU A 141 0.67 16.59 -8.30
N LEU A 142 1.54 16.82 -9.29
CA LEU A 142 1.96 18.14 -9.74
C LEU A 142 1.30 18.48 -11.06
N LYS A 143 1.02 19.74 -11.31
CA LYS A 143 0.52 20.23 -12.60
C LYS A 143 1.63 20.16 -13.64
N LYS A 144 1.31 19.64 -14.82
CA LYS A 144 2.23 19.69 -15.98
C LYS A 144 2.12 21.03 -16.70
N VAL A 145 3.23 21.48 -17.25
CA VAL A 145 3.22 22.56 -18.25
C VAL A 145 2.48 22.01 -19.48
N GLY A 146 1.47 22.73 -19.96
CA GLY A 146 0.64 22.28 -21.07
C GLY A 146 -0.59 21.46 -20.66
N GLY A 147 -0.83 21.29 -19.34
CA GLY A 147 -2.05 20.64 -18.83
C GLY A 147 -1.85 19.22 -18.33
N GLY A 148 -2.80 18.76 -17.55
CA GLY A 148 -2.75 17.46 -16.91
C GLY A 148 -1.91 17.44 -15.63
N ARG A 149 -1.65 16.25 -15.09
CA ARG A 149 -0.90 16.07 -13.85
C ARG A 149 0.16 14.97 -14.01
N VAL A 150 1.21 15.06 -13.19
CA VAL A 150 2.27 14.05 -13.12
C VAL A 150 2.49 13.71 -11.64
N ALA A 151 2.70 12.43 -11.36
CA ALA A 151 2.98 11.97 -10.00
C ALA A 151 4.47 12.19 -9.68
N ALA A 152 4.72 12.83 -8.54
CA ALA A 152 6.03 12.88 -7.91
C ALA A 152 6.04 11.88 -6.77
N HIS A 153 7.09 11.07 -6.67
CA HIS A 153 7.21 10.01 -5.67
C HIS A 153 8.45 10.20 -4.80
N GLU A 154 8.28 10.04 -3.50
CA GLU A 154 9.36 9.78 -2.57
C GLU A 154 9.26 8.30 -2.19
N ILE A 155 10.30 7.52 -2.46
CA ILE A 155 10.27 6.07 -2.25
C ILE A 155 11.33 5.70 -1.21
N MET A 156 10.89 5.13 -0.10
CA MET A 156 11.74 4.59 0.95
C MET A 156 11.69 3.06 0.87
N MET A 157 12.80 2.44 0.54
CA MET A 157 12.92 0.97 0.51
C MET A 157 13.31 0.46 1.90
N GLY A 158 12.76 -0.70 2.27
CA GLY A 158 13.09 -1.38 3.53
C GLY A 158 14.47 -2.03 3.51
N THR A 159 15.50 -1.23 3.27
CA THR A 159 16.90 -1.70 3.31
C THR A 159 17.30 -2.04 4.76
N PRO A 160 18.37 -2.85 4.98
CA PRO A 160 18.84 -3.11 6.34
C PRO A 160 19.11 -1.85 7.15
N ALA A 161 19.60 -0.78 6.51
CA ALA A 161 19.84 0.51 7.18
C ALA A 161 18.52 1.14 7.64
N ILE A 162 17.51 1.20 6.76
CA ILE A 162 16.18 1.77 7.10
C ILE A 162 15.51 0.91 8.19
N ARG A 163 15.58 -0.42 8.08
CA ARG A 163 15.01 -1.34 9.08
C ARG A 163 15.60 -1.08 10.46
N ASN A 164 16.93 -0.88 10.54
CA ASN A 164 17.61 -0.56 11.80
C ASN A 164 17.16 0.80 12.35
N LEU A 165 17.03 1.82 11.50
CA LEU A 165 16.56 3.15 11.94
C LEU A 165 15.12 3.10 12.46
N ILE A 166 14.24 2.27 11.86
CA ILE A 166 12.88 2.05 12.36
C ILE A 166 12.92 1.46 13.77
N ARG A 167 13.73 0.41 13.96
CA ARG A 167 13.84 -0.31 15.24
C ARG A 167 14.36 0.61 16.34
N GLU A 168 15.32 1.50 16.02
CA GLU A 168 15.96 2.42 16.96
C GLU A 168 15.19 3.75 17.15
N ASP A 169 14.05 3.93 16.51
CA ASP A 169 13.25 5.17 16.57
C ASP A 169 14.02 6.41 16.06
N LYS A 170 14.85 6.22 15.01
CA LYS A 170 15.70 7.28 14.46
C LYS A 170 15.11 7.85 13.15
N VAL A 171 13.85 8.29 13.20
CA VAL A 171 13.11 8.76 12.03
C VAL A 171 13.81 9.93 11.33
N ALA A 172 14.42 10.85 12.09
CA ALA A 172 15.17 11.98 11.52
C ALA A 172 16.29 11.52 10.57
N GLN A 173 16.95 10.40 10.90
CA GLN A 173 18.04 9.86 10.07
C GLN A 173 17.52 9.15 8.81
N MET A 174 16.25 8.72 8.79
CA MET A 174 15.65 8.13 7.61
C MET A 174 15.60 9.13 6.44
N TYR A 175 15.34 10.41 6.72
CA TYR A 175 15.35 11.46 5.69
C TYR A 175 16.68 11.52 4.95
N SER A 176 17.77 11.52 5.69
CA SER A 176 19.12 11.53 5.11
C SER A 176 19.38 10.28 4.26
N SER A 177 18.96 9.11 4.77
CA SER A 177 19.10 7.84 4.05
C SER A 177 18.27 7.80 2.76
N ILE A 178 17.07 8.41 2.75
CA ILE A 178 16.24 8.50 1.55
C ILE A 178 16.91 9.40 0.51
N GLN A 179 17.45 10.55 0.94
CA GLN A 179 18.09 11.53 0.04
C GLN A 179 19.39 11.00 -0.58
N THR A 180 20.19 10.29 0.21
CA THR A 180 21.48 9.73 -0.25
C THR A 180 21.31 8.36 -0.92
N GLY A 181 20.09 7.84 -0.94
CA GLY A 181 19.78 6.46 -1.29
C GLY A 181 20.21 6.04 -2.69
N GLY A 182 21.20 5.16 -2.76
CA GLY A 182 21.64 4.51 -3.97
C GLY A 182 20.65 3.50 -4.57
N SER A 183 19.50 3.28 -3.91
CA SER A 183 18.51 2.29 -4.33
C SER A 183 17.46 2.83 -5.31
N LEU A 184 17.49 4.14 -5.56
CA LEU A 184 16.50 4.83 -6.39
C LEU A 184 16.50 4.43 -7.86
N UNK A 185 17.45 4.10 -8.12
CA UNK A 185 17.65 3.74 -9.46
C UNK A 185 16.96 2.49 -9.86
N UNK A 186 16.97 1.84 -9.02
CA UNK A 186 16.30 0.66 -9.25
C UNK A 186 14.85 0.81 -9.37
N VAL A 187 14.44 1.55 -8.57
CA VAL A 187 13.01 1.81 -8.45
C VAL A 187 12.49 2.64 -9.63
N LEU A 188 13.22 3.66 -10.02
CA LEU A 188 12.85 4.47 -11.20
C LEU A 188 12.78 3.62 -12.48
N ASN A 189 13.62 2.62 -12.62
CA ASN A 189 13.56 1.70 -13.76
C ASN A 189 12.35 0.74 -13.67
N ALA A 190 11.94 0.34 -12.48
CA ALA A 190 10.72 -0.45 -12.29
C ALA A 190 9.46 0.35 -12.68
N PHE A 191 9.45 1.65 -12.44
CA PHE A 191 8.33 2.53 -12.82
C PHE A 191 8.38 3.00 -14.29
N LYS A 192 9.50 2.83 -14.99
CA LYS A 192 9.63 3.15 -16.44
C LYS A 192 9.07 2.06 -17.35
N THR A 193 8.86 0.85 -16.85
CA THR A 193 8.17 -0.18 -17.61
C THR A 193 6.67 0.18 -17.72
N PRO A 194 6.01 -0.16 -18.83
CA PRO A 194 4.65 0.29 -19.08
C PRO A 194 3.62 -0.40 -18.17
N PHE A 195 3.48 0.10 -16.94
CA PHE A 195 2.44 -0.30 -16.02
C PHE A 195 1.03 0.05 -16.53
N PHE A 196 0.92 0.87 -17.58
CA PHE A 196 -0.34 1.45 -18.02
C PHE A 196 -0.95 0.78 -19.27
N ARG A 197 -0.46 -0.38 -19.70
CA ARG A 197 -0.97 -1.03 -20.94
C ARG A 197 -2.05 -2.09 -20.72
N CYS A 198 -2.40 -2.41 -19.48
CA CYS A 198 -3.52 -3.30 -19.22
C CYS A 198 -4.73 -2.44 -18.85
N GLY A 199 -5.83 -2.59 -19.53
CA GLY A 199 -7.00 -1.69 -19.40
C GLY A 199 -7.64 -1.73 -18.02
N LEU A 200 -7.31 -0.73 -17.19
CA LEU A 200 -7.98 -0.53 -15.91
C LEU A 200 -9.39 0.00 -16.14
N ARG A 201 -10.40 -0.67 -15.60
CA ARG A 201 -11.79 -0.21 -15.61
C ARG A 201 -12.14 0.39 -14.26
N THR A 202 -12.73 1.58 -14.25
CA THR A 202 -13.25 2.20 -13.02
C THR A 202 -14.60 1.58 -12.65
N ALA A 203 -14.95 1.64 -11.38
CA ALA A 203 -16.20 1.05 -10.86
C ALA A 203 -17.46 1.65 -11.47
N ASP A 204 -17.41 2.91 -11.94
CA ASP A 204 -18.54 3.59 -12.57
C ASP A 204 -19.04 2.92 -13.87
N SER A 205 -18.20 2.13 -14.51
CA SER A 205 -18.60 1.46 -15.77
C SER A 205 -19.56 0.28 -15.57
N ARG A 206 -19.88 -0.10 -14.31
CA ARG A 206 -20.81 -1.20 -14.02
C ARG A 206 -22.30 -0.80 -14.09
N GLN A 207 -22.65 0.50 -14.05
CA GLN A 207 -24.05 0.91 -14.00
C GLN A 207 -24.75 0.91 -15.38
N ASP A 208 -23.97 0.81 -16.47
CA ASP A 208 -24.54 0.90 -17.84
C ASP A 208 -24.93 -0.45 -18.47
N GLN A 209 -24.86 -1.57 -17.72
CA GLN A 209 -25.15 -2.90 -18.27
C GLN A 209 -26.29 -3.65 -17.54
N ARG A 210 -27.27 -2.92 -16.97
CA ARG A 210 -28.52 -3.53 -16.48
C ARG A 210 -29.71 -3.00 -17.19
#